data_ab07ac3bb75026a8242ec184c2c80d66
#
_entry.id   ab07ac3bb75026a8242ec184c2c80d66
#
_cell.length_a   1.000
_cell.length_b   1.000
_cell.length_c   1.000
_cell.angle_alpha   90.00
_cell.angle_beta   90.00
_cell.angle_gamma   90.00
#
_symmetry.space_group_name_H-M   'P 1'
#
loop_
_entity.id
_entity.type
_entity.pdbx_description
1 polymer ?
#
loop_
_entity_poly.entity_id
_entity_poly.type
_entity_poly.pdbx_seq_one_letter_code
_entity_poly.pdbx_strand_id
1 'polypeptide(L)'
;MMRTVLSSFNLPMPDTEAVKPADFQKLLEMTKGTDEAAVVQTIALRSMQQARYSTTNAGHFGLASECYTHFTSPIRRYPDLMVHRLIRQYQRRGKLTEEESQQSLSYHTIASDQASSRERIAVEAERETDDLKKCQYMLPFIGQPFEAHITGITSFGLFVGLENGIEGLVHISLLTDDDYEFDEASYTLRGQHGGKVYRLGDAMEVTLAQVNVEKCEIDFVPGRYESLEDVQQLMAASAERRHKRKHSDKKDTDTKRNWFAGAIGKKGKKDKKDKKGRKEKKSGRKAARKGKGRKSRGKKKKK
;
A
#
# COMPACT_ATOMS: atom_id res chain seq x y z
N MET A 1 -11.29 -3.35 -0.35
CA MET A 1 -10.44 -4.55 -0.49
C MET A 1 -10.97 -5.73 0.34
N MET A 2 -10.88 -5.75 1.67
CA MET A 2 -11.31 -6.89 2.49
C MET A 2 -12.77 -7.33 2.21
N ARG A 3 -13.74 -6.40 2.19
CA ARG A 3 -15.16 -6.72 1.89
C ARG A 3 -15.35 -7.37 0.52
N THR A 4 -14.64 -6.91 -0.50
CA THR A 4 -14.71 -7.46 -1.85
C THR A 4 -14.26 -8.92 -1.88
N VAL A 5 -13.14 -9.22 -1.23
CA VAL A 5 -12.59 -10.58 -1.17
C VAL A 5 -13.47 -11.50 -0.32
N LEU A 6 -13.97 -11.01 0.83
CA LEU A 6 -14.90 -11.83 1.64
C LEU A 6 -16.21 -12.12 0.92
N SER A 7 -16.70 -11.16 0.11
CA SER A 7 -17.89 -11.38 -0.74
C SER A 7 -17.66 -12.45 -1.80
N SER A 8 -16.46 -12.52 -2.40
CA SER A 8 -16.13 -13.55 -3.40
C SER A 8 -16.08 -14.96 -2.81
N PHE A 9 -15.79 -15.07 -1.52
CA PHE A 9 -15.81 -16.33 -0.78
C PHE A 9 -17.12 -16.59 -0.02
N ASN A 10 -18.16 -15.77 -0.21
CA ASN A 10 -19.44 -15.85 0.51
C ASN A 10 -19.28 -15.81 2.05
N LEU A 11 -18.22 -15.15 2.55
CA LEU A 11 -17.97 -15.03 3.97
C LEU A 11 -18.68 -13.79 4.54
N PRO A 12 -19.42 -13.95 5.66
CA PRO A 12 -20.14 -12.84 6.26
C PRO A 12 -19.17 -11.86 6.93
N MET A 13 -19.33 -10.59 6.64
CA MET A 13 -18.69 -9.51 7.38
C MET A 13 -19.75 -8.58 7.96
N PRO A 14 -19.61 -8.11 9.20
CA PRO A 14 -20.56 -7.18 9.78
C PRO A 14 -20.70 -5.92 8.92
N ASP A 15 -21.94 -5.54 8.67
CA ASP A 15 -22.26 -4.34 7.86
C ASP A 15 -22.19 -3.04 8.69
N THR A 16 -21.35 -3.03 9.71
CA THR A 16 -21.14 -1.91 10.63
C THR A 16 -19.92 -1.10 10.23
N GLU A 17 -19.97 0.23 10.39
CA GLU A 17 -18.80 1.10 10.21
C GLU A 17 -17.65 0.78 11.18
N ALA A 18 -17.96 0.22 12.36
CA ALA A 18 -17.00 -0.15 13.40
C ALA A 18 -16.90 -1.67 13.52
N VAL A 19 -15.93 -2.26 12.84
CA VAL A 19 -15.57 -3.68 12.98
C VAL A 19 -14.88 -3.91 14.31
N LYS A 20 -15.31 -4.93 15.07
CA LYS A 20 -14.74 -5.28 16.37
C LYS A 20 -13.70 -6.41 16.24
N PRO A 21 -12.74 -6.52 17.19
CA PRO A 21 -11.78 -7.63 17.19
C PRO A 21 -12.43 -9.02 17.17
N ALA A 22 -13.56 -9.18 17.85
CA ALA A 22 -14.33 -10.44 17.88
C ALA A 22 -14.87 -10.84 16.48
N ASP A 23 -15.15 -9.89 15.61
CA ASP A 23 -15.61 -10.15 14.25
C ASP A 23 -14.49 -10.79 13.42
N PHE A 24 -13.25 -10.30 13.59
CA PHE A 24 -12.07 -10.89 12.95
C PHE A 24 -11.78 -12.30 13.50
N GLN A 25 -11.84 -12.47 14.81
CA GLN A 25 -11.65 -13.78 15.43
C GLN A 25 -12.65 -14.80 14.88
N LYS A 26 -13.93 -14.43 14.84
CA LYS A 26 -14.98 -15.28 14.28
C LYS A 26 -14.73 -15.62 12.81
N LEU A 27 -14.30 -14.64 12.01
CA LEU A 27 -13.95 -14.83 10.62
C LEU A 27 -12.80 -15.83 10.44
N LEU A 28 -11.73 -15.68 11.23
CA LEU A 28 -10.59 -16.60 11.20
C LEU A 28 -10.96 -18.01 11.66
N GLU A 29 -11.84 -18.16 12.65
CA GLU A 29 -12.36 -19.44 13.10
C GLU A 29 -13.22 -20.12 12.01
N MET A 30 -14.07 -19.38 11.33
CA MET A 30 -14.91 -19.90 10.23
C MET A 30 -14.10 -20.39 9.04
N THR A 31 -12.95 -19.80 8.77
CA THR A 31 -12.08 -20.16 7.64
C THR A 31 -11.01 -21.18 8.00
N LYS A 32 -10.89 -21.55 9.27
CA LYS A 32 -9.88 -22.49 9.75
C LYS A 32 -10.02 -23.86 9.08
N GLY A 33 -8.97 -24.29 8.38
CA GLY A 33 -8.94 -25.59 7.68
C GLY A 33 -9.61 -25.58 6.30
N THR A 34 -9.98 -24.42 5.76
CA THR A 34 -10.42 -24.25 4.37
C THR A 34 -9.28 -23.74 3.49
N ASP A 35 -9.40 -23.93 2.18
CA ASP A 35 -8.40 -23.46 1.19
C ASP A 35 -8.27 -21.93 1.21
N GLU A 36 -9.32 -21.21 1.63
CA GLU A 36 -9.34 -19.76 1.71
C GLU A 36 -8.67 -19.18 2.95
N ALA A 37 -8.33 -20.02 3.94
CA ALA A 37 -7.79 -19.57 5.23
C ALA A 37 -6.55 -18.68 5.06
N ALA A 38 -5.61 -19.07 4.20
CA ALA A 38 -4.37 -18.32 3.96
C ALA A 38 -4.65 -16.93 3.35
N VAL A 39 -5.58 -16.86 2.40
CA VAL A 39 -6.00 -15.60 1.76
C VAL A 39 -6.66 -14.68 2.77
N VAL A 40 -7.62 -15.20 3.52
CA VAL A 40 -8.37 -14.43 4.52
C VAL A 40 -7.45 -13.90 5.62
N GLN A 41 -6.53 -14.72 6.13
CA GLN A 41 -5.54 -14.31 7.14
C GLN A 41 -4.63 -13.19 6.61
N THR A 42 -4.11 -13.33 5.40
CA THR A 42 -3.23 -12.33 4.78
C THR A 42 -3.95 -11.00 4.58
N ILE A 43 -5.18 -11.03 4.07
CA ILE A 43 -5.96 -9.82 3.82
C ILE A 43 -6.42 -9.18 5.13
N ALA A 44 -6.82 -9.99 6.11
CA ALA A 44 -7.17 -9.50 7.43
C ALA A 44 -5.99 -8.75 8.06
N LEU A 45 -4.79 -9.33 8.04
CA LEU A 45 -3.58 -8.70 8.56
C LEU A 45 -3.23 -7.41 7.81
N ARG A 46 -3.28 -7.40 6.48
CA ARG A 46 -3.01 -6.22 5.64
C ARG A 46 -4.04 -5.10 5.80
N SER A 47 -5.26 -5.42 6.22
CA SER A 47 -6.31 -4.42 6.46
C SER A 47 -6.19 -3.73 7.83
N MET A 48 -5.40 -4.26 8.74
CA MET A 48 -5.16 -3.66 10.06
C MET A 48 -4.20 -2.48 9.95
N GLN A 49 -4.47 -1.44 10.72
CA GLN A 49 -3.55 -0.33 10.88
C GLN A 49 -2.37 -0.74 11.77
N GLN A 50 -1.19 -0.20 11.45
CA GLN A 50 -0.04 -0.37 12.33
C GLN A 50 -0.30 0.27 13.70
N ALA A 51 0.11 -0.44 14.76
CA ALA A 51 0.08 0.10 16.11
C ALA A 51 0.98 1.34 16.23
N ARG A 52 0.58 2.29 17.06
CA ARG A 52 1.35 3.50 17.37
C ARG A 52 1.19 3.86 18.84
N TYR A 53 2.20 4.50 19.40
CA TYR A 53 2.08 5.11 20.72
C TYR A 53 1.21 6.37 20.61
N SER A 54 0.33 6.54 21.58
CA SER A 54 -0.57 7.71 21.65
C SER A 54 -0.88 8.02 23.12
N THR A 55 -1.07 9.28 23.42
CA THR A 55 -1.61 9.74 24.71
C THR A 55 -3.11 9.56 24.81
N THR A 56 -3.78 9.35 23.68
CA THR A 56 -5.23 9.02 23.64
C THR A 56 -5.40 7.53 23.67
N ASN A 57 -6.14 7.01 24.66
CA ASN A 57 -6.45 5.59 24.74
C ASN A 57 -7.47 5.20 23.67
N ALA A 58 -7.02 4.52 22.62
CA ALA A 58 -7.86 3.96 21.57
C ALA A 58 -8.03 2.43 21.70
N GLY A 59 -7.52 1.84 22.78
CA GLY A 59 -7.41 0.39 22.92
C GLY A 59 -6.36 -0.23 21.99
N HIS A 60 -6.31 -1.53 21.97
CA HIS A 60 -5.46 -2.30 21.05
C HIS A 60 -6.30 -3.34 20.32
N PHE A 61 -6.60 -3.06 19.05
CA PHE A 61 -7.50 -3.89 18.24
C PHE A 61 -7.00 -5.34 18.12
N GLY A 62 -5.74 -5.56 17.74
CA GLY A 62 -5.20 -6.91 17.54
C GLY A 62 -5.10 -7.76 18.81
N LEU A 63 -5.06 -7.13 20.00
CA LEU A 63 -5.08 -7.83 21.30
C LEU A 63 -6.47 -7.84 21.94
N ALA A 64 -7.47 -7.23 21.31
CA ALA A 64 -8.81 -7.04 21.85
C ALA A 64 -8.82 -6.44 23.28
N SER A 65 -7.87 -5.52 23.55
CA SER A 65 -7.69 -4.91 24.87
C SER A 65 -8.21 -3.48 24.87
N GLU A 66 -8.97 -3.11 25.90
CA GLU A 66 -9.50 -1.75 26.08
C GLU A 66 -8.39 -0.73 26.37
N CYS A 67 -7.32 -1.16 27.02
CA CYS A 67 -6.13 -0.34 27.24
C CYS A 67 -4.88 -1.22 27.20
N TYR A 68 -3.86 -0.74 26.51
CA TYR A 68 -2.60 -1.46 26.38
C TYR A 68 -1.43 -0.50 26.26
N THR A 69 -0.34 -0.83 26.92
CA THR A 69 0.93 -0.11 26.72
C THR A 69 2.11 -1.06 26.90
N HIS A 70 3.18 -0.76 26.22
CA HIS A 70 4.46 -1.39 26.48
C HIS A 70 4.99 -0.95 27.86
N PHE A 71 5.58 -1.89 28.61
CA PHE A 71 6.02 -1.64 29.97
C PHE A 71 7.34 -2.33 30.34
N THR A 72 7.60 -3.51 29.77
CA THR A 72 8.60 -4.46 30.27
C THR A 72 10.01 -4.27 29.74
N SER A 73 10.24 -3.35 28.79
CA SER A 73 11.55 -3.17 28.15
C SER A 73 12.02 -1.71 28.11
N PRO A 74 12.16 -1.03 29.28
CA PRO A 74 12.50 0.39 29.35
C PRO A 74 13.93 0.73 28.89
N ILE A 75 14.80 -0.27 28.73
CA ILE A 75 16.17 -0.08 28.23
C ILE A 75 16.19 0.26 26.75
N ARG A 76 15.33 -0.40 25.96
CA ARG A 76 15.30 -0.27 24.49
C ARG A 76 14.06 0.43 23.93
N ARG A 77 13.01 0.60 24.73
CA ARG A 77 11.78 1.28 24.34
C ARG A 77 11.52 2.48 25.25
N TYR A 78 11.62 3.67 24.66
CA TYR A 78 11.40 4.91 25.39
C TYR A 78 10.00 5.06 25.98
N PRO A 79 8.90 4.62 25.32
CA PRO A 79 7.57 4.65 25.92
C PRO A 79 7.45 3.86 27.22
N ASP A 80 8.10 2.71 27.34
CA ASP A 80 8.15 1.95 28.59
C ASP A 80 8.77 2.79 29.71
N LEU A 81 9.88 3.44 29.43
CA LEU A 81 10.55 4.33 30.39
C LEU A 81 9.68 5.52 30.78
N MET A 82 8.91 6.07 29.83
CA MET A 82 7.95 7.15 30.11
C MET A 82 6.88 6.69 31.10
N VAL A 83 6.29 5.50 30.87
CA VAL A 83 5.29 4.92 31.76
C VAL A 83 5.87 4.70 33.16
N HIS A 84 7.07 4.13 33.29
CA HIS A 84 7.75 3.97 34.58
C HIS A 84 7.95 5.30 35.30
N ARG A 85 8.35 6.36 34.60
CA ARG A 85 8.54 7.71 35.18
C ARG A 85 7.22 8.32 35.63
N LEU A 86 6.16 8.18 34.83
CA LEU A 86 4.83 8.66 35.17
C LEU A 86 4.29 7.95 36.42
N ILE A 87 4.35 6.63 36.48
CA ILE A 87 3.92 5.87 37.67
C ILE A 87 4.65 6.36 38.91
N ARG A 88 5.99 6.52 38.83
CA ARG A 88 6.78 7.00 39.95
C ARG A 88 6.44 8.46 40.36
N GLN A 89 6.10 9.30 39.41
CA GLN A 89 5.64 10.67 39.63
C GLN A 89 4.30 10.69 40.37
N TYR A 90 3.33 9.93 39.91
CA TYR A 90 2.01 9.82 40.53
C TYR A 90 2.08 9.21 41.95
N GLN A 91 2.91 8.19 42.14
CA GLN A 91 3.11 7.60 43.46
C GLN A 91 3.71 8.58 44.49
N ARG A 92 4.60 9.50 44.07
CA ARG A 92 5.26 10.45 44.95
C ARG A 92 4.47 11.72 45.21
N ARG A 93 3.74 12.22 44.18
CA ARG A 93 3.08 13.54 44.22
C ARG A 93 1.55 13.45 44.32
N GLY A 94 0.98 12.30 44.06
CA GLY A 94 -0.46 12.17 43.95
C GLY A 94 -0.98 12.76 42.64
N LYS A 95 -2.14 13.41 42.68
CA LYS A 95 -2.74 14.04 41.50
C LYS A 95 -1.95 15.27 41.04
N LEU A 96 -1.77 15.39 39.75
CA LEU A 96 -1.19 16.57 39.10
C LEU A 96 -2.21 17.71 39.09
N THR A 97 -1.73 18.95 39.10
CA THR A 97 -2.59 20.11 38.80
C THR A 97 -2.99 20.11 37.32
N GLU A 98 -4.01 20.86 36.98
CA GLU A 98 -4.47 20.94 35.56
C GLU A 98 -3.38 21.45 34.63
N GLU A 99 -2.60 22.45 35.07
CA GLU A 99 -1.48 23.00 34.29
C GLU A 99 -0.36 21.97 34.08
N GLU A 100 0.04 21.25 35.14
CA GLU A 100 1.02 20.17 35.06
C GLU A 100 0.53 19.02 34.18
N SER A 101 -0.76 18.71 34.23
CA SER A 101 -1.39 17.68 33.38
C SER A 101 -1.33 18.07 31.91
N GLN A 102 -1.66 19.31 31.55
CA GLN A 102 -1.61 19.80 30.17
C GLN A 102 -0.18 19.87 29.63
N GLN A 103 0.78 20.33 30.44
CA GLN A 103 2.19 20.32 30.06
C GLN A 103 2.71 18.90 29.84
N SER A 104 2.37 17.97 30.76
CA SER A 104 2.70 16.56 30.65
C SER A 104 2.11 15.94 29.39
N LEU A 105 0.82 16.21 29.09
CA LEU A 105 0.13 15.71 27.91
C LEU A 105 0.83 16.20 26.63
N SER A 106 1.15 17.48 26.53
CA SER A 106 1.83 18.04 25.37
C SER A 106 3.20 17.39 25.13
N TYR A 107 4.00 17.23 26.19
CA TYR A 107 5.29 16.57 26.10
C TYR A 107 5.16 15.10 25.65
N HIS A 108 4.24 14.33 26.29
CA HIS A 108 4.08 12.92 25.98
C HIS A 108 3.46 12.68 24.62
N THR A 109 2.66 13.60 24.09
CA THR A 109 2.16 13.52 22.70
C THR A 109 3.30 13.59 21.71
N ILE A 110 4.18 14.60 21.82
CA ILE A 110 5.35 14.75 20.94
C ILE A 110 6.27 13.54 21.05
N ALA A 111 6.53 13.09 22.29
CA ALA A 111 7.41 11.94 22.53
C ALA A 111 6.82 10.62 22.00
N SER A 112 5.50 10.43 22.06
CA SER A 112 4.80 9.26 21.50
C SER A 112 4.89 9.21 19.97
N ASP A 113 4.68 10.34 19.30
CA ASP A 113 4.80 10.45 17.85
C ASP A 113 6.23 10.19 17.39
N GLN A 114 7.21 10.75 18.11
CA GLN A 114 8.62 10.50 17.83
C GLN A 114 8.99 9.04 18.07
N ALA A 115 8.53 8.42 19.16
CA ALA A 115 8.79 7.02 19.47
C ALA A 115 8.20 6.10 18.40
N SER A 116 6.96 6.35 17.95
CA SER A 116 6.32 5.59 16.87
C SER A 116 7.08 5.71 15.54
N SER A 117 7.60 6.89 15.22
CA SER A 117 8.41 7.11 14.02
C SER A 117 9.75 6.36 14.10
N ARG A 118 10.43 6.43 15.27
CA ARG A 118 11.72 5.75 15.47
C ARG A 118 11.60 4.24 15.51
N GLU A 119 10.51 3.71 16.05
CA GLU A 119 10.23 2.27 16.03
C GLU A 119 10.07 1.76 14.59
N ARG A 120 9.34 2.49 13.74
CA ARG A 120 9.23 2.12 12.31
C ARG A 120 10.58 2.07 11.60
N ILE A 121 11.42 3.07 11.81
CA ILE A 121 12.78 3.10 11.25
C ILE A 121 13.62 1.91 11.77
N ALA A 122 13.51 1.58 13.06
CA ALA A 122 14.24 0.45 13.64
C ALA A 122 13.78 -0.88 13.05
N VAL A 123 12.46 -1.08 12.89
CA VAL A 123 11.90 -2.30 12.27
C VAL A 123 12.30 -2.40 10.79
N GLU A 124 12.33 -1.29 10.06
CA GLU A 124 12.77 -1.26 8.67
C GLU A 124 14.25 -1.65 8.55
N ALA A 125 15.13 -1.05 9.38
CA ALA A 125 16.54 -1.40 9.41
C ALA A 125 16.80 -2.87 9.80
N GLU A 126 16.01 -3.43 10.73
CA GLU A 126 16.06 -4.84 11.10
C GLU A 126 15.70 -5.72 9.91
N ARG A 127 14.58 -5.43 9.21
CA ARG A 127 14.17 -6.17 8.01
C ARG A 127 15.20 -6.10 6.89
N GLU A 128 15.71 -4.92 6.58
CA GLU A 128 16.76 -4.75 5.56
C GLU A 128 18.02 -5.57 5.90
N THR A 129 18.39 -5.63 7.18
CA THR A 129 19.53 -6.43 7.65
C THR A 129 19.26 -7.92 7.49
N ASP A 130 18.07 -8.39 7.86
CA ASP A 130 17.67 -9.78 7.70
C ASP A 130 17.63 -10.17 6.22
N ASP A 131 17.04 -9.33 5.36
CA ASP A 131 16.96 -9.58 3.93
C ASP A 131 18.34 -9.60 3.28
N LEU A 132 19.25 -8.70 3.69
CA LEU A 132 20.65 -8.75 3.29
C LEU A 132 21.31 -10.07 3.67
N LYS A 133 21.09 -10.57 4.90
CA LYS A 133 21.65 -11.85 5.36
C LYS A 133 21.06 -13.03 4.64
N LYS A 134 19.76 -13.03 4.36
CA LYS A 134 19.09 -14.04 3.53
C LYS A 134 19.68 -14.08 2.13
N CYS A 135 19.89 -12.94 1.48
CA CYS A 135 20.54 -12.85 0.18
C CYS A 135 21.98 -13.40 0.22
N GLN A 136 22.79 -12.99 1.20
CA GLN A 136 24.16 -13.51 1.35
C GLN A 136 24.16 -15.03 1.56
N TYR A 137 23.22 -15.57 2.33
CA TYR A 137 23.10 -17.01 2.56
C TYR A 137 22.73 -17.76 1.28
N MET A 138 21.89 -17.20 0.42
CA MET A 138 21.41 -17.85 -0.80
C MET A 138 22.41 -17.84 -1.96
N LEU A 139 23.44 -16.98 -1.94
CA LEU A 139 24.43 -16.89 -3.03
C LEU A 139 25.03 -18.23 -3.49
N PRO A 140 25.49 -19.15 -2.58
CA PRO A 140 26.11 -20.41 -3.00
C PRO A 140 25.11 -21.42 -3.58
N PHE A 141 23.81 -21.16 -3.50
CA PHE A 141 22.75 -22.05 -3.95
C PHE A 141 22.17 -21.68 -5.32
N ILE A 142 22.75 -20.70 -6.02
CA ILE A 142 22.30 -20.32 -7.37
C ILE A 142 22.36 -21.53 -8.30
N GLY A 143 21.26 -21.79 -9.02
CA GLY A 143 21.06 -22.94 -9.89
C GLY A 143 20.49 -24.19 -9.21
N GLN A 144 20.29 -24.16 -7.89
CA GLN A 144 19.69 -25.31 -7.17
C GLN A 144 18.17 -25.24 -7.15
N PRO A 145 17.48 -26.39 -7.29
CA PRO A 145 16.04 -26.49 -7.15
C PRO A 145 15.62 -26.54 -5.67
N PHE A 146 14.46 -25.98 -5.38
CA PHE A 146 13.84 -25.94 -4.06
C PHE A 146 12.35 -26.25 -4.14
N GLU A 147 11.82 -26.85 -3.11
CA GLU A 147 10.39 -26.88 -2.86
C GLU A 147 9.98 -25.57 -2.15
N ALA A 148 8.93 -24.95 -2.65
CA ALA A 148 8.44 -23.68 -2.16
C ALA A 148 6.91 -23.68 -2.11
N HIS A 149 6.36 -22.71 -1.43
CA HIS A 149 4.91 -22.44 -1.43
C HIS A 149 4.65 -20.97 -1.74
N ILE A 150 3.51 -20.69 -2.35
CA ILE A 150 3.14 -19.33 -2.73
C ILE A 150 2.74 -18.53 -1.47
N THR A 151 3.53 -17.52 -1.11
CA THR A 151 3.29 -16.64 0.06
C THR A 151 2.60 -15.34 -0.33
N GLY A 152 2.66 -14.95 -1.61
CA GLY A 152 2.04 -13.73 -2.09
C GLY A 152 1.77 -13.76 -3.59
N ILE A 153 0.69 -13.12 -4.01
CA ILE A 153 0.31 -13.01 -5.41
C ILE A 153 0.14 -11.55 -5.77
N THR A 154 0.73 -11.14 -6.88
CA THR A 154 0.68 -9.76 -7.38
C THR A 154 0.49 -9.76 -8.90
N SER A 155 0.16 -8.59 -9.46
CA SER A 155 0.03 -8.43 -10.92
C SER A 155 1.35 -8.63 -11.69
N PHE A 156 2.50 -8.58 -11.03
CA PHE A 156 3.82 -8.77 -11.65
C PHE A 156 4.46 -10.13 -11.37
N GLY A 157 3.86 -10.97 -10.51
CA GLY A 157 4.35 -12.32 -10.24
C GLY A 157 3.92 -12.91 -8.92
N LEU A 158 4.55 -14.04 -8.60
CA LEU A 158 4.31 -14.84 -7.40
C LEU A 158 5.48 -14.65 -6.43
N PHE A 159 5.20 -14.34 -5.18
CA PHE A 159 6.18 -14.49 -4.11
C PHE A 159 6.12 -15.92 -3.61
N VAL A 160 7.26 -16.55 -3.53
CA VAL A 160 7.39 -17.93 -3.08
C VAL A 160 8.30 -18.00 -1.87
N GLY A 161 7.89 -18.76 -0.86
CA GLY A 161 8.61 -18.97 0.37
C GLY A 161 9.17 -20.39 0.46
N LEU A 162 10.43 -20.49 0.83
CA LEU A 162 11.10 -21.75 1.12
C LEU A 162 10.82 -22.20 2.56
N GLU A 163 11.02 -23.45 2.89
CA GLU A 163 10.85 -23.99 4.26
C GLU A 163 11.70 -23.26 5.31
N ASN A 164 12.86 -22.73 4.92
CA ASN A 164 13.75 -21.97 5.80
C ASN A 164 13.32 -20.51 6.02
N GLY A 165 12.13 -20.09 5.52
CA GLY A 165 11.58 -18.77 5.67
C GLY A 165 12.22 -17.70 4.77
N ILE A 166 12.96 -18.10 3.74
CA ILE A 166 13.46 -17.19 2.71
C ILE A 166 12.42 -17.05 1.62
N GLU A 167 12.09 -15.82 1.27
CA GLU A 167 11.14 -15.50 0.21
C GLU A 167 11.85 -14.93 -1.00
N GLY A 168 11.27 -15.17 -2.19
CA GLY A 168 11.75 -14.57 -3.43
C GLY A 168 10.65 -14.47 -4.47
N LEU A 169 10.96 -13.90 -5.62
CA LEU A 169 10.01 -13.57 -6.67
C LEU A 169 10.14 -14.53 -7.85
N VAL A 170 9.03 -15.12 -8.26
CA VAL A 170 8.82 -15.70 -9.60
C VAL A 170 8.07 -14.69 -10.43
N HIS A 171 8.77 -13.99 -11.32
CA HIS A 171 8.12 -12.95 -12.14
C HIS A 171 7.15 -13.56 -13.15
N ILE A 172 6.00 -12.92 -13.40
CA ILE A 172 4.93 -13.40 -14.29
C ILE A 172 5.43 -13.72 -15.70
N SER A 173 6.45 -13.01 -16.21
CA SER A 173 7.03 -13.28 -17.54
C SER A 173 7.82 -14.59 -17.63
N LEU A 174 8.07 -15.27 -16.51
CA LEU A 174 8.70 -16.58 -16.43
C LEU A 174 7.67 -17.71 -16.51
N LEU A 175 6.40 -17.42 -16.27
CA LEU A 175 5.28 -18.33 -16.47
C LEU A 175 4.95 -18.35 -17.97
N THR A 176 5.54 -19.32 -18.71
CA THR A 176 5.49 -19.33 -20.18
C THR A 176 4.43 -20.27 -20.73
N ASP A 177 3.75 -20.99 -19.87
CA ASP A 177 2.72 -21.97 -20.19
C ASP A 177 1.37 -21.32 -20.53
N ASP A 178 1.09 -20.08 -20.07
CA ASP A 178 -0.12 -19.33 -20.39
C ASP A 178 0.12 -17.80 -20.23
N ASP A 179 -0.85 -17.00 -20.67
CA ASP A 179 -0.95 -15.59 -20.31
C ASP A 179 -1.75 -15.46 -19.01
N TYR A 180 -1.10 -14.93 -17.97
CA TYR A 180 -1.67 -14.85 -16.63
C TYR A 180 -2.17 -13.46 -16.31
N GLU A 181 -3.34 -13.40 -15.67
CA GLU A 181 -3.96 -12.18 -15.16
C GLU A 181 -4.23 -12.30 -13.66
N PHE A 182 -3.97 -11.21 -12.93
CA PHE A 182 -4.21 -11.14 -11.49
C PHE A 182 -5.68 -10.77 -11.22
N ASP A 183 -6.38 -11.65 -10.53
CA ASP A 183 -7.74 -11.42 -10.06
C ASP A 183 -7.70 -10.90 -8.60
N GLU A 184 -7.97 -9.61 -8.44
CA GLU A 184 -8.03 -8.98 -7.11
C GLU A 184 -9.17 -9.53 -6.25
N ALA A 185 -10.27 -10.00 -6.84
CA ALA A 185 -11.43 -10.46 -6.08
C ALA A 185 -11.17 -11.81 -5.41
N SER A 186 -10.51 -12.73 -6.12
CA SER A 186 -10.16 -14.06 -5.59
C SER A 186 -8.73 -14.14 -5.06
N TYR A 187 -7.93 -13.08 -5.25
CA TYR A 187 -6.51 -13.03 -4.89
C TYR A 187 -5.70 -14.18 -5.50
N THR A 188 -5.95 -14.42 -6.79
CA THR A 188 -5.34 -15.50 -7.58
C THR A 188 -4.68 -14.98 -8.85
N LEU A 189 -3.72 -15.74 -9.38
CA LEU A 189 -3.18 -15.53 -10.72
C LEU A 189 -3.76 -16.60 -11.64
N ARG A 190 -4.57 -16.18 -12.61
CA ARG A 190 -5.34 -17.08 -13.48
C ARG A 190 -4.83 -17.04 -14.91
N GLY A 191 -4.56 -18.21 -15.49
CA GLY A 191 -4.24 -18.36 -16.89
C GLY A 191 -5.48 -18.17 -17.77
N GLN A 192 -5.30 -17.46 -18.88
CA GLN A 192 -6.40 -17.08 -19.79
C GLN A 192 -6.82 -18.24 -20.71
N HIS A 193 -5.91 -19.13 -21.07
CA HIS A 193 -6.15 -20.19 -22.07
C HIS A 193 -6.15 -21.59 -21.44
N GLY A 194 -5.20 -21.89 -20.56
CA GLY A 194 -5.01 -23.21 -19.95
C GLY A 194 -5.81 -23.46 -18.68
N GLY A 195 -6.46 -22.43 -18.14
CA GLY A 195 -7.27 -22.53 -16.92
C GLY A 195 -6.48 -22.81 -15.64
N LYS A 196 -5.14 -22.80 -15.68
CA LYS A 196 -4.29 -22.97 -14.51
C LYS A 196 -4.44 -21.75 -13.57
N VAL A 197 -4.61 -22.02 -12.29
CA VAL A 197 -4.81 -20.98 -11.28
C VAL A 197 -3.80 -21.20 -10.17
N TYR A 198 -3.05 -20.15 -9.84
CA TYR A 198 -2.16 -20.14 -8.67
C TYR A 198 -2.84 -19.46 -7.49
N ARG A 199 -2.78 -20.10 -6.33
CA ARG A 199 -3.38 -19.64 -5.07
C ARG A 199 -2.33 -19.49 -3.98
N LEU A 200 -2.64 -18.70 -2.97
CA LEU A 200 -1.81 -18.64 -1.76
C LEU A 200 -1.78 -20.01 -1.08
N GLY A 201 -0.57 -20.45 -0.72
CA GLY A 201 -0.34 -21.75 -0.09
C GLY A 201 -0.09 -22.89 -1.07
N ASP A 202 -0.31 -22.70 -2.38
CA ASP A 202 -0.01 -23.75 -3.36
C ASP A 202 1.50 -24.09 -3.33
N ALA A 203 1.81 -25.40 -3.38
CA ALA A 203 3.16 -25.86 -3.52
C ALA A 203 3.68 -25.60 -4.94
N MET A 204 4.95 -25.21 -5.04
CA MET A 204 5.60 -24.92 -6.30
C MET A 204 7.08 -25.31 -6.25
N GLU A 205 7.53 -26.10 -7.20
CA GLU A 205 8.96 -26.36 -7.39
C GLU A 205 9.58 -25.17 -8.13
N VAL A 206 10.68 -24.66 -7.60
CA VAL A 206 11.39 -23.50 -8.15
C VAL A 206 12.89 -23.72 -8.17
N THR A 207 13.58 -23.07 -9.08
CA THR A 207 15.05 -23.05 -9.11
C THR A 207 15.54 -21.64 -8.84
N LEU A 208 16.55 -21.50 -7.98
CA LEU A 208 17.15 -20.20 -7.68
C LEU A 208 17.91 -19.68 -8.89
N ALA A 209 17.44 -18.58 -9.47
CA ALA A 209 18.00 -18.02 -10.69
C ALA A 209 19.06 -16.96 -10.43
N GLN A 210 18.75 -16.02 -9.56
CA GLN A 210 19.60 -14.88 -9.28
C GLN A 210 19.41 -14.37 -7.87
N VAL A 211 20.49 -13.86 -7.27
CA VAL A 211 20.47 -13.13 -5.99
C VAL A 211 21.16 -11.79 -6.20
N ASN A 212 20.45 -10.72 -5.92
CA ASN A 212 20.98 -9.36 -5.92
C ASN A 212 21.13 -8.86 -4.49
N VAL A 213 22.36 -8.91 -3.97
CA VAL A 213 22.66 -8.53 -2.58
C VAL A 213 22.50 -7.03 -2.34
N GLU A 214 22.76 -6.18 -3.35
CA GLU A 214 22.65 -4.72 -3.21
C GLU A 214 21.19 -4.26 -3.06
N LYS A 215 20.26 -4.96 -3.73
CA LYS A 215 18.83 -4.67 -3.68
C LYS A 215 18.06 -5.56 -2.73
N CYS A 216 18.72 -6.55 -2.13
CA CYS A 216 18.10 -7.60 -1.33
C CYS A 216 16.96 -8.32 -2.08
N GLU A 217 17.18 -8.63 -3.37
CA GLU A 217 16.23 -9.33 -4.24
C GLU A 217 16.70 -10.76 -4.52
N ILE A 218 15.78 -11.71 -4.42
CA ILE A 218 15.99 -13.13 -4.75
C ILE A 218 14.98 -13.48 -5.84
N ASP A 219 15.48 -13.89 -7.01
CA ASP A 219 14.66 -14.28 -8.15
C ASP A 219 14.70 -15.79 -8.36
N PHE A 220 13.53 -16.40 -8.48
CA PHE A 220 13.34 -17.80 -8.79
C PHE A 220 12.75 -17.97 -10.19
N VAL A 221 13.04 -19.11 -10.81
CA VAL A 221 12.35 -19.59 -12.01
C VAL A 221 11.46 -20.79 -11.65
N PRO A 222 10.27 -20.92 -12.27
CA PRO A 222 9.36 -22.01 -12.00
C PRO A 222 9.92 -23.33 -12.56
N GLY A 223 9.86 -24.40 -11.77
CA GLY A 223 10.29 -25.74 -12.15
C GLY A 223 11.74 -26.06 -11.78
N ARG A 224 12.13 -27.29 -12.10
CA ARG A 224 13.46 -27.83 -11.84
C ARG A 224 14.31 -27.79 -13.09
N TYR A 225 15.51 -27.24 -12.98
CA TYR A 225 16.49 -27.17 -14.05
C TYR A 225 17.78 -27.84 -13.60
N GLU A 226 18.40 -28.60 -14.51
CA GLU A 226 19.68 -29.31 -14.25
C GLU A 226 20.87 -28.43 -14.67
N SER A 227 20.66 -27.47 -15.59
CA SER A 227 21.70 -26.60 -16.10
C SER A 227 21.45 -25.13 -15.68
N LEU A 228 22.50 -24.49 -15.18
CA LEU A 228 22.50 -23.05 -14.91
C LEU A 228 22.34 -22.23 -16.21
N GLU A 229 22.81 -22.77 -17.32
CA GLU A 229 22.69 -22.10 -18.63
C GLU A 229 21.23 -21.98 -19.08
N ASP A 230 20.40 -23.01 -18.85
CA ASP A 230 18.96 -22.99 -19.15
C ASP A 230 18.24 -21.95 -18.30
N VAL A 231 18.59 -21.85 -17.02
CA VAL A 231 18.06 -20.84 -16.11
C VAL A 231 18.41 -19.41 -16.58
N GLN A 232 19.67 -19.19 -16.99
CA GLN A 232 20.13 -17.90 -17.48
C GLN A 232 19.44 -17.50 -18.81
N GLN A 233 19.26 -18.45 -19.72
CA GLN A 233 18.54 -18.22 -20.97
C GLN A 233 17.07 -17.85 -20.72
N LEU A 234 16.42 -18.54 -19.78
CA LEU A 234 15.04 -18.22 -19.39
C LEU A 234 14.91 -16.82 -18.77
N MET A 235 15.85 -16.44 -17.91
CA MET A 235 15.92 -15.12 -17.31
C MET A 235 16.12 -14.03 -18.37
N ALA A 236 17.03 -14.24 -19.34
CA ALA A 236 17.28 -13.32 -20.45
C ALA A 236 16.03 -13.13 -21.32
N ALA A 237 15.38 -14.22 -21.73
CA ALA A 237 14.13 -14.18 -22.49
C ALA A 237 13.01 -13.47 -21.73
N SER A 238 12.92 -13.67 -20.41
CA SER A 238 11.99 -12.96 -19.54
C SER A 238 12.25 -11.45 -19.50
N ALA A 239 13.52 -11.04 -19.41
CA ALA A 239 13.89 -9.64 -19.40
C ALA A 239 13.50 -8.93 -20.73
N GLU A 240 13.67 -9.58 -21.87
CA GLU A 240 13.21 -9.05 -23.16
C GLU A 240 11.68 -8.90 -23.23
N ARG A 241 10.93 -9.86 -22.71
CA ARG A 241 9.46 -9.78 -22.64
C ARG A 241 9.00 -8.61 -21.75
N ARG A 242 9.67 -8.39 -20.60
CA ARG A 242 9.41 -7.23 -19.72
C ARG A 242 9.65 -5.91 -20.45
N HIS A 243 10.73 -5.83 -21.22
CA HIS A 243 11.07 -4.63 -21.99
C HIS A 243 10.03 -4.33 -23.08
N LYS A 244 9.57 -5.34 -23.78
CA LYS A 244 8.54 -5.21 -24.82
C LYS A 244 7.18 -4.79 -24.23
N ARG A 245 6.75 -5.35 -23.09
CA ARG A 245 5.51 -4.93 -22.40
C ARG A 245 5.58 -3.48 -21.90
N LYS A 246 6.67 -3.06 -21.28
CA LYS A 246 6.85 -1.65 -20.85
C LYS A 246 6.80 -0.65 -22.01
N HIS A 247 7.25 -1.04 -23.20
CA HIS A 247 7.17 -0.19 -24.39
C HIS A 247 5.76 -0.14 -25.00
N SER A 248 4.97 -1.22 -24.93
CA SER A 248 3.56 -1.23 -25.37
C SER A 248 2.70 -0.37 -24.46
N ASP A 249 2.81 -0.53 -23.14
CA ASP A 249 2.04 0.24 -22.15
C ASP A 249 2.37 1.73 -22.19
N LYS A 250 3.64 2.08 -22.46
CA LYS A 250 4.05 3.48 -22.64
C LYS A 250 3.46 4.11 -23.90
N LYS A 251 3.37 3.35 -25.01
CA LYS A 251 2.70 3.81 -26.23
C LYS A 251 1.19 4.00 -26.01
N ASP A 252 0.55 3.11 -25.29
CA ASP A 252 -0.89 3.21 -24.98
C ASP A 252 -1.21 4.37 -24.03
N THR A 253 -0.38 4.61 -23.03
CA THR A 253 -0.52 5.77 -22.13
C THR A 253 -0.23 7.08 -22.84
N ASP A 254 0.76 7.15 -23.72
CA ASP A 254 1.05 8.35 -24.52
C ASP A 254 -0.05 8.59 -25.58
N THR A 255 -0.61 7.55 -26.16
CA THR A 255 -1.75 7.66 -27.09
C THR A 255 -3.00 8.15 -26.36
N LYS A 256 -3.31 7.62 -25.16
CA LYS A 256 -4.40 8.09 -24.31
C LYS A 256 -4.18 9.53 -23.84
N ARG A 257 -2.96 9.89 -23.43
CA ARG A 257 -2.58 11.26 -23.04
C ARG A 257 -2.74 12.24 -24.20
N ASN A 258 -2.29 11.90 -25.40
CA ASN A 258 -2.43 12.72 -26.61
C ASN A 258 -3.91 12.85 -27.04
N TRP A 259 -4.71 11.79 -26.89
CA TRP A 259 -6.15 11.84 -27.14
C TRP A 259 -6.86 12.79 -26.16
N PHE A 260 -6.56 12.68 -24.84
CA PHE A 260 -7.10 13.61 -23.84
C PHE A 260 -6.64 15.04 -24.03
N ALA A 261 -5.37 15.27 -24.37
CA ALA A 261 -4.85 16.61 -24.67
C ALA A 261 -5.52 17.24 -25.92
N GLY A 262 -5.78 16.43 -26.95
CA GLY A 262 -6.51 16.83 -28.16
C GLY A 262 -7.99 17.14 -27.88
N ALA A 263 -8.63 16.40 -26.97
CA ALA A 263 -10.01 16.63 -26.55
C ALA A 263 -10.17 17.91 -25.72
N ILE A 264 -9.24 18.18 -24.82
CA ILE A 264 -9.23 19.39 -23.98
C ILE A 264 -8.87 20.63 -24.83
N GLY A 265 -7.95 20.51 -25.81
CA GLY A 265 -7.56 21.61 -26.72
C GLY A 265 -8.69 22.07 -27.62
N LYS A 266 -9.61 21.18 -28.04
CA LYS A 266 -10.81 21.52 -28.83
C LYS A 266 -11.91 22.21 -27.99
N LYS A 267 -12.07 21.89 -26.72
CA LYS A 267 -13.00 22.58 -25.80
C LYS A 267 -12.50 23.98 -25.42
N GLY A 268 -11.19 24.15 -25.18
CA GLY A 268 -10.61 25.45 -24.82
C GLY A 268 -10.63 26.51 -25.95
N LYS A 269 -10.67 26.09 -27.24
CA LYS A 269 -10.82 27.02 -28.37
C LYS A 269 -12.27 27.48 -28.58
N LYS A 270 -13.27 26.65 -28.27
CA LYS A 270 -14.68 27.06 -28.33
C LYS A 270 -15.02 28.07 -27.22
N ASP A 271 -14.58 27.82 -25.98
CA ASP A 271 -14.84 28.69 -24.85
C ASP A 271 -14.10 30.07 -24.94
N LYS A 272 -12.95 30.12 -25.64
CA LYS A 272 -12.25 31.40 -25.91
C LYS A 272 -12.95 32.25 -26.96
N LYS A 273 -13.59 31.64 -27.99
CA LYS A 273 -14.37 32.38 -29.00
C LYS A 273 -15.64 32.97 -28.39
N ASP A 274 -16.32 32.22 -27.52
CA ASP A 274 -17.55 32.70 -26.86
C ASP A 274 -17.25 33.79 -25.79
N LYS A 275 -16.09 33.72 -25.12
CA LYS A 275 -15.65 34.78 -24.19
C LYS A 275 -15.22 36.07 -24.89
N LYS A 276 -14.67 36.00 -26.11
CA LYS A 276 -14.27 37.19 -26.90
C LYS A 276 -15.53 37.92 -27.44
N GLY A 277 -16.51 37.21 -27.99
CA GLY A 277 -17.78 37.74 -28.43
C GLY A 277 -18.64 38.38 -27.30
N ARG A 278 -18.49 37.84 -26.08
CA ARG A 278 -19.18 38.38 -24.90
C ARG A 278 -18.52 39.63 -24.29
N LYS A 279 -17.19 39.80 -24.47
CA LYS A 279 -16.46 41.02 -24.06
C LYS A 279 -16.72 42.16 -25.02
N GLU A 280 -16.82 41.96 -26.31
CA GLU A 280 -17.13 43.01 -27.32
C GLU A 280 -18.56 43.49 -27.16
N LYS A 281 -19.55 42.62 -26.86
CA LYS A 281 -20.93 43.06 -26.56
C LYS A 281 -21.07 43.81 -25.23
N LYS A 282 -20.18 43.60 -24.26
CA LYS A 282 -20.18 44.35 -22.99
C LYS A 282 -19.49 45.70 -23.10
N SER A 283 -18.48 45.89 -23.98
CA SER A 283 -17.83 47.18 -24.21
C SER A 283 -18.73 48.13 -25.01
N GLY A 284 -19.47 47.62 -26.01
CA GLY A 284 -20.46 48.42 -26.75
C GLY A 284 -21.63 48.92 -25.88
N ARG A 285 -22.08 48.14 -24.91
CA ARG A 285 -23.13 48.57 -23.98
C ARG A 285 -22.67 49.58 -22.90
N LYS A 286 -21.36 49.61 -22.55
CA LYS A 286 -20.81 50.63 -21.62
C LYS A 286 -20.57 51.96 -22.30
N ALA A 287 -20.25 52.01 -23.60
CA ALA A 287 -20.10 53.26 -24.37
C ALA A 287 -21.44 53.94 -24.59
N ALA A 288 -22.53 53.20 -24.89
CA ALA A 288 -23.89 53.73 -25.04
C ALA A 288 -24.50 54.27 -23.74
N ARG A 289 -24.05 53.82 -22.57
CA ARG A 289 -24.54 54.29 -21.27
C ARG A 289 -23.83 55.53 -20.73
N LYS A 290 -22.59 55.83 -21.21
CA LYS A 290 -21.85 57.06 -20.85
C LYS A 290 -22.29 58.28 -21.67
N GLY A 291 -22.99 58.12 -22.81
CA GLY A 291 -23.48 59.20 -23.64
C GLY A 291 -24.82 59.84 -23.19
N LYS A 292 -25.57 59.15 -22.32
CA LYS A 292 -26.89 59.65 -21.84
C LYS A 292 -26.89 60.35 -20.45
N GLY A 293 -25.73 60.44 -19.78
CA GLY A 293 -25.64 60.97 -18.40
C GLY A 293 -25.15 62.42 -18.26
N ARG A 294 -24.98 63.15 -19.36
CA ARG A 294 -24.33 64.49 -19.32
C ARG A 294 -25.22 65.64 -19.72
N LYS A 295 -26.55 65.51 -19.69
CA LYS A 295 -27.52 66.63 -19.98
C LYS A 295 -28.61 66.76 -18.89
N SER A 296 -28.24 66.93 -17.64
CA SER A 296 -29.15 67.49 -16.65
C SER A 296 -28.43 67.78 -15.32
N ARG A 297 -27.68 68.88 -15.26
CA ARG A 297 -27.36 69.60 -14.02
C ARG A 297 -26.83 71.00 -14.39
N GLY A 298 -27.78 71.86 -14.73
CA GLY A 298 -27.57 73.30 -14.75
C GLY A 298 -28.87 73.96 -14.37
N LYS A 299 -28.83 74.74 -13.28
CA LYS A 299 -29.83 75.62 -12.71
C LYS A 299 -30.60 75.06 -11.49
N LYS A 300 -30.13 75.43 -10.31
CA LYS A 300 -30.84 76.39 -9.47
C LYS A 300 -30.00 76.81 -8.26
N LYS A 301 -29.60 78.07 -8.29
CA LYS A 301 -29.15 78.85 -7.13
C LYS A 301 -30.37 79.55 -6.53
N LYS A 302 -30.24 79.88 -5.20
CA LYS A 302 -31.01 80.81 -4.36
C LYS A 302 -32.31 80.26 -3.76
N LYS A 303 -32.37 80.07 -2.49
CA LYS A 303 -32.39 80.96 -1.33
C LYS A 303 -32.03 80.15 -0.10
#